data_9d819f11f7d80913fd59c8abb82d6f29
#
_entry.id   9d819f11f7d80913fd59c8abb82d6f29
#
_cell.length_a   1.000
_cell.length_b   1.000
_cell.length_c   1.000
_cell.angle_alpha   90.00
_cell.angle_beta   90.00
_cell.angle_gamma   90.00
#
_symmetry.space_group_name_H-M   'P 1'
#
loop_
_entity.id
_entity.type
_entity.pdbx_description
1 polymer ?
#
loop_
_entity_poly.entity_id
_entity_poly.type
_entity_poly.pdbx_seq_one_letter_code
_entity_poly.pdbx_strand_id
1 'polypeptide(L)'
;MRLNIILTSTLILGFVFVSWRTQPENVQSAAKYRDMELMFYNVENLFDTLNNPHTNDDEFLPGSEKQWNGSRYMAKLDSLAKVIQDGLGTNPGIVGLAEVENKQVLEDLINRPALSFRKFRIVHQESPDARGIDVALLLPPFVKTDSSYWVSIQFPKSKKAKTRDILMTRIYLAERPIWIAVNHFPSRLGGKEASAEKRAFVASQLRKQVDFYASQDTNNCFILMGDFNDEPMDSSLSKVLGARSEKDSSDLVNLFWPLQERGFGTYRYKGAWNMLDQIIVSRNLLYQLSRLYVPNGYARIYVPSYIREKEEPHKDEPLRTYAGNKYLGGFSDHFPVLSTLRYY
;
A
#
# COMPACT_ATOMS: atom_id res chain seq x y z
N MET A 1 -51.85 63.41 -76.49
CA MET A 1 -51.04 62.26 -76.80
C MET A 1 -50.14 62.00 -75.53
N ARG A 2 -50.48 61.08 -74.66
CA ARG A 2 -49.74 60.81 -73.42
C ARG A 2 -48.93 59.51 -73.66
N LEU A 3 -47.65 59.61 -73.48
CA LEU A 3 -46.69 58.49 -73.60
C LEU A 3 -46.53 57.84 -72.24
N ASN A 4 -46.91 56.55 -72.10
CA ASN A 4 -46.70 55.75 -70.91
C ASN A 4 -45.33 55.03 -71.01
N ILE A 5 -44.47 55.34 -70.12
CA ILE A 5 -43.18 54.62 -69.92
C ILE A 5 -43.38 53.55 -68.86
N ILE A 6 -43.23 52.28 -69.25
CA ILE A 6 -43.24 51.15 -68.35
C ILE A 6 -41.79 50.93 -67.89
N LEU A 7 -41.54 51.09 -66.58
CA LEU A 7 -40.29 50.70 -66.00
C LEU A 7 -40.40 49.23 -65.46
N THR A 8 -39.61 48.34 -66.06
CA THR A 8 -39.42 46.95 -65.58
C THR A 8 -38.25 46.95 -64.63
N SER A 9 -38.54 46.74 -63.35
CA SER A 9 -37.52 46.53 -62.32
C SER A 9 -37.09 45.08 -62.29
N THR A 10 -35.83 44.79 -62.59
CA THR A 10 -35.21 43.47 -62.49
C THR A 10 -34.67 43.29 -61.08
N LEU A 11 -35.28 42.35 -60.35
CA LEU A 11 -34.84 41.96 -59.01
C LEU A 11 -33.67 40.95 -59.13
N ILE A 12 -32.46 41.33 -58.73
CA ILE A 12 -31.30 40.43 -58.65
C ILE A 12 -31.29 39.82 -57.23
N LEU A 13 -31.68 38.56 -57.15
CA LEU A 13 -31.48 37.75 -55.88
C LEU A 13 -30.00 37.33 -55.81
N GLY A 14 -29.26 37.99 -54.91
CA GLY A 14 -27.93 37.56 -54.52
C GLY A 14 -28.00 36.39 -53.55
N PHE A 15 -27.57 35.19 -53.98
CA PHE A 15 -27.35 34.05 -53.09
C PHE A 15 -26.04 34.25 -52.30
N VAL A 16 -26.16 34.55 -51.04
CA VAL A 16 -25.00 34.52 -50.11
C VAL A 16 -24.75 33.07 -49.70
N PHE A 17 -23.73 32.46 -50.28
CA PHE A 17 -23.21 31.17 -49.79
C PHE A 17 -22.46 31.37 -48.48
N VAL A 18 -23.08 31.10 -47.31
CA VAL A 18 -22.41 30.99 -46.05
C VAL A 18 -21.76 29.59 -46.00
N SER A 19 -20.47 29.53 -46.31
CA SER A 19 -19.69 28.30 -46.10
C SER A 19 -19.46 28.11 -44.59
N TRP A 20 -20.20 27.22 -43.98
CA TRP A 20 -19.90 26.71 -42.67
C TRP A 20 -18.62 25.89 -42.76
N ARG A 21 -17.48 26.49 -42.45
CA ARG A 21 -16.29 25.73 -42.13
C ARG A 21 -16.57 25.06 -40.76
N THR A 22 -16.95 23.80 -40.79
CA THR A 22 -16.84 22.96 -39.63
C THR A 22 -15.34 22.89 -39.28
N GLN A 23 -14.93 23.59 -38.23
CA GLN A 23 -13.64 23.33 -37.62
C GLN A 23 -13.66 21.86 -37.18
N PRO A 24 -12.61 21.07 -37.45
CA PRO A 24 -12.50 19.75 -36.87
C PRO A 24 -12.53 19.97 -35.38
N GLU A 25 -13.57 19.47 -34.70
CA GLU A 25 -13.55 19.32 -33.27
C GLU A 25 -12.29 18.49 -32.97
N ASN A 26 -11.31 19.13 -32.37
CA ASN A 26 -10.22 18.43 -31.72
C ASN A 26 -10.87 17.63 -30.58
N VAL A 27 -11.38 16.45 -30.89
CA VAL A 27 -11.65 15.40 -29.93
C VAL A 27 -10.26 14.98 -29.43
N GLN A 28 -9.70 15.77 -28.52
CA GLN A 28 -8.69 15.27 -27.61
C GLN A 28 -9.39 14.11 -26.91
N SER A 29 -9.11 12.90 -27.38
CA SER A 29 -9.46 11.67 -26.69
C SER A 29 -9.08 11.90 -25.24
N ALA A 30 -10.07 12.09 -24.37
CA ALA A 30 -9.84 12.27 -22.95
C ALA A 30 -9.02 11.07 -22.50
N ALA A 31 -7.77 11.32 -22.13
CA ALA A 31 -6.85 10.26 -21.77
C ALA A 31 -7.53 9.44 -20.67
N LYS A 32 -7.79 8.16 -20.97
CA LYS A 32 -8.57 7.30 -20.07
C LYS A 32 -7.69 6.97 -18.88
N TYR A 33 -7.96 7.61 -17.76
CA TYR A 33 -7.29 7.31 -16.50
C TYR A 33 -7.49 5.85 -16.12
N ARG A 34 -6.47 5.29 -15.51
CA ARG A 34 -6.49 3.98 -14.87
C ARG A 34 -6.11 4.14 -13.42
N ASP A 35 -6.79 3.40 -12.55
CA ASP A 35 -6.50 3.37 -11.13
C ASP A 35 -5.78 2.07 -10.78
N MET A 36 -4.75 2.20 -9.94
CA MET A 36 -4.01 1.12 -9.31
C MET A 36 -4.21 1.25 -7.81
N GLU A 37 -4.78 0.26 -7.16
CA GLU A 37 -4.86 0.27 -5.70
C GLU A 37 -3.48 -0.04 -5.10
N LEU A 38 -3.11 0.71 -4.08
CA LEU A 38 -1.99 0.44 -3.20
C LEU A 38 -2.57 -0.11 -1.90
N MET A 39 -2.18 -1.30 -1.49
CA MET A 39 -2.61 -1.89 -0.24
C MET A 39 -1.39 -2.29 0.57
N PHE A 40 -1.42 -2.02 1.87
CA PHE A 40 -0.53 -2.67 2.83
C PHE A 40 -1.37 -3.42 3.87
N TYR A 41 -0.94 -4.62 4.23
CA TYR A 41 -1.60 -5.45 5.22
C TYR A 41 -0.58 -6.24 6.05
N ASN A 42 -0.51 -5.99 7.35
CA ASN A 42 0.10 -6.91 8.30
C ASN A 42 -0.89 -8.08 8.48
N VAL A 43 -0.46 -9.29 8.12
CA VAL A 43 -1.34 -10.46 8.05
C VAL A 43 -1.36 -11.29 9.32
N GLU A 44 -0.77 -10.81 10.41
CA GLU A 44 -0.68 -11.50 11.70
C GLU A 44 -0.17 -12.94 11.56
N ASN A 45 1.17 -13.10 11.50
CA ASN A 45 1.84 -14.40 11.60
C ASN A 45 1.30 -15.45 10.59
N LEU A 46 1.41 -15.18 9.29
CA LEU A 46 1.08 -16.16 8.26
C LEU A 46 2.21 -17.20 8.15
N PHE A 47 2.13 -18.26 8.96
CA PHE A 47 3.02 -19.42 8.96
C PHE A 47 2.38 -20.58 8.20
N ASP A 48 3.20 -21.46 7.62
CA ASP A 48 2.75 -22.78 7.20
C ASP A 48 2.63 -23.73 8.41
N THR A 49 2.66 -25.03 8.22
CA THR A 49 2.51 -26.02 9.31
C THR A 49 3.76 -26.89 9.48
N LEU A 50 4.86 -26.48 8.86
CA LEU A 50 6.13 -27.19 8.86
C LEU A 50 7.15 -26.47 9.74
N ASN A 51 7.91 -27.22 10.53
CA ASN A 51 8.94 -26.63 11.37
C ASN A 51 10.14 -26.19 10.55
N ASN A 52 10.55 -24.93 10.70
CA ASN A 52 11.82 -24.44 10.20
C ASN A 52 12.86 -24.46 11.34
N PRO A 53 13.86 -25.35 11.32
CA PRO A 53 14.79 -25.49 12.43
C PRO A 53 15.72 -24.28 12.64
N HIS A 54 15.63 -23.26 11.80
CA HIS A 54 16.47 -22.06 11.87
C HIS A 54 15.72 -20.84 12.45
N THR A 55 14.43 -20.97 12.72
CA THR A 55 13.55 -19.89 13.23
C THR A 55 12.77 -20.37 14.45
N ASN A 56 12.19 -19.42 15.19
CA ASN A 56 11.34 -19.71 16.35
C ASN A 56 9.86 -19.75 15.94
N ASP A 57 9.48 -20.72 15.13
CA ASP A 57 8.12 -20.92 14.62
C ASP A 57 7.33 -22.01 15.34
N ASP A 58 7.91 -22.60 16.38
CA ASP A 58 7.34 -23.74 17.14
C ASP A 58 5.88 -23.53 17.59
N GLU A 59 5.47 -22.28 17.81
CA GLU A 59 4.08 -21.95 18.17
C GLU A 59 3.08 -22.24 17.04
N PHE A 60 3.54 -22.25 15.77
CA PHE A 60 2.72 -22.42 14.57
C PHE A 60 2.81 -23.82 13.98
N LEU A 61 2.89 -24.83 14.86
CA LEU A 61 2.91 -26.24 14.49
C LEU A 61 1.62 -26.97 14.91
N PRO A 62 1.24 -28.07 14.23
CA PRO A 62 0.07 -28.86 14.59
C PRO A 62 0.10 -29.41 16.03
N GLY A 63 1.30 -29.69 16.54
CA GLY A 63 1.50 -30.20 17.90
C GLY A 63 1.67 -29.14 18.97
N SER A 64 1.68 -27.85 18.62
CA SER A 64 1.83 -26.74 19.57
C SER A 64 0.54 -26.49 20.37
N GLU A 65 0.64 -25.62 21.40
CA GLU A 65 -0.56 -25.17 22.14
C GLU A 65 -1.56 -24.44 21.25
N LYS A 66 -1.10 -23.74 20.21
CA LYS A 66 -1.96 -23.12 19.20
C LYS A 66 -2.64 -24.12 18.28
N GLN A 67 -2.14 -25.37 18.23
CA GLN A 67 -2.66 -26.41 17.32
C GLN A 67 -2.83 -25.88 15.87
N TRP A 68 -1.78 -25.23 15.36
CA TRP A 68 -1.79 -24.66 14.02
C TRP A 68 -1.66 -25.75 12.98
N ASN A 69 -2.78 -26.21 12.46
CA ASN A 69 -2.88 -27.33 11.53
C ASN A 69 -3.32 -26.88 10.12
N GLY A 70 -3.29 -27.79 9.17
CA GLY A 70 -3.64 -27.50 7.77
C GLY A 70 -5.01 -26.87 7.59
N SER A 71 -6.04 -27.25 8.38
CA SER A 71 -7.37 -26.65 8.28
C SER A 71 -7.37 -25.18 8.69
N ARG A 72 -6.67 -24.82 9.78
CA ARG A 72 -6.54 -23.44 10.26
C ARG A 72 -5.70 -22.60 9.27
N TYR A 73 -4.60 -23.19 8.77
CA TYR A 73 -3.78 -22.56 7.73
C TYR A 73 -4.60 -22.22 6.48
N MET A 74 -5.33 -23.19 5.94
CA MET A 74 -6.16 -22.98 4.75
C MET A 74 -7.27 -21.94 5.01
N ALA A 75 -7.91 -21.97 6.18
CA ALA A 75 -8.91 -20.97 6.56
C ALA A 75 -8.32 -19.56 6.64
N LYS A 76 -7.09 -19.42 7.18
CA LYS A 76 -6.36 -18.15 7.24
C LYS A 76 -6.06 -17.62 5.84
N LEU A 77 -5.55 -18.47 4.95
CA LEU A 77 -5.28 -18.13 3.55
C LEU A 77 -6.56 -17.64 2.83
N ASP A 78 -7.69 -18.34 3.00
CA ASP A 78 -8.96 -17.95 2.39
C ASP A 78 -9.45 -16.60 2.94
N SER A 79 -9.31 -16.39 4.24
CA SER A 79 -9.66 -15.14 4.91
C SER A 79 -8.84 -13.97 4.39
N LEU A 80 -7.52 -14.11 4.32
CA LEU A 80 -6.62 -13.07 3.81
C LEU A 80 -6.85 -12.80 2.32
N ALA A 81 -7.01 -13.85 1.51
CA ALA A 81 -7.30 -13.72 0.08
C ALA A 81 -8.59 -12.93 -0.17
N LYS A 82 -9.64 -13.20 0.64
CA LYS A 82 -10.90 -12.44 0.58
C LYS A 82 -10.69 -10.97 0.90
N VAL A 83 -9.98 -10.66 1.98
CA VAL A 83 -9.72 -9.26 2.40
C VAL A 83 -8.96 -8.51 1.30
N ILE A 84 -7.92 -9.11 0.74
CA ILE A 84 -7.12 -8.51 -0.33
C ILE A 84 -8.01 -8.29 -1.56
N GLN A 85 -8.76 -9.30 -1.98
CA GLN A 85 -9.64 -9.18 -3.15
C GLN A 85 -10.70 -8.10 -2.98
N ASP A 86 -11.39 -8.09 -1.85
CA ASP A 86 -12.47 -7.14 -1.59
C ASP A 86 -11.93 -5.70 -1.44
N GLY A 87 -10.75 -5.55 -0.83
CA GLY A 87 -10.07 -4.26 -0.68
C GLY A 87 -9.63 -3.64 -2.01
N LEU A 88 -9.13 -4.46 -2.93
CA LEU A 88 -8.73 -4.05 -4.27
C LEU A 88 -9.93 -3.87 -5.22
N GLY A 89 -11.05 -4.54 -4.95
CA GLY A 89 -12.23 -4.52 -5.81
C GLY A 89 -11.93 -5.04 -7.22
N THR A 90 -12.30 -4.27 -8.25
CA THR A 90 -12.05 -4.60 -9.66
C THR A 90 -10.74 -4.02 -10.19
N ASN A 91 -10.10 -3.12 -9.45
CA ASN A 91 -8.87 -2.49 -9.88
C ASN A 91 -7.67 -3.44 -9.76
N PRO A 92 -6.65 -3.32 -10.61
CA PRO A 92 -5.36 -3.92 -10.34
C PRO A 92 -4.78 -3.33 -9.06
N GLY A 93 -3.98 -4.10 -8.34
CA GLY A 93 -3.42 -3.65 -7.06
C GLY A 93 -1.97 -4.06 -6.85
N ILE A 94 -1.24 -3.23 -6.16
CA ILE A 94 0.09 -3.49 -5.60
C ILE A 94 -0.11 -3.71 -4.12
N VAL A 95 0.30 -4.88 -3.60
CA VAL A 95 0.02 -5.27 -2.21
C VAL A 95 1.33 -5.53 -1.47
N GLY A 96 1.63 -4.69 -0.47
CA GLY A 96 2.67 -4.95 0.52
C GLY A 96 2.11 -5.79 1.67
N LEU A 97 2.86 -6.79 2.09
CA LEU A 97 2.49 -7.67 3.20
C LEU A 97 3.59 -7.66 4.25
N ALA A 98 3.22 -7.83 5.51
CA ALA A 98 4.14 -8.10 6.61
C ALA A 98 3.65 -9.29 7.43
N GLU A 99 4.59 -9.92 8.16
CA GLU A 99 4.39 -11.13 8.94
C GLU A 99 4.03 -12.36 8.09
N VAL A 100 4.70 -12.49 6.97
CA VAL A 100 4.70 -13.71 6.14
C VAL A 100 5.93 -14.52 6.45
N GLU A 101 5.79 -15.83 6.56
CA GLU A 101 6.91 -16.70 6.94
C GLU A 101 7.89 -16.90 5.79
N ASN A 102 7.41 -17.32 4.63
CA ASN A 102 8.26 -17.75 3.54
C ASN A 102 7.58 -17.55 2.17
N LYS A 103 8.29 -17.91 1.12
CA LYS A 103 7.74 -17.80 -0.24
C LYS A 103 6.57 -18.76 -0.48
N GLN A 104 6.57 -19.94 0.15
CA GLN A 104 5.51 -20.94 -0.04
C GLN A 104 4.16 -20.44 0.46
N VAL A 105 4.10 -19.81 1.65
CA VAL A 105 2.83 -19.24 2.14
C VAL A 105 2.28 -18.15 1.23
N LEU A 106 3.15 -17.41 0.55
CA LEU A 106 2.75 -16.40 -0.44
C LEU A 106 2.23 -17.04 -1.73
N GLU A 107 2.86 -18.12 -2.21
CA GLU A 107 2.39 -18.89 -3.35
C GLU A 107 1.02 -19.52 -3.06
N ASP A 108 0.85 -20.08 -1.86
CA ASP A 108 -0.44 -20.64 -1.44
C ASP A 108 -1.52 -19.56 -1.35
N LEU A 109 -1.18 -18.37 -0.83
CA LEU A 109 -2.10 -17.23 -0.72
C LEU A 109 -2.58 -16.74 -2.09
N ILE A 110 -1.66 -16.47 -3.03
CA ILE A 110 -2.04 -15.94 -4.35
C ILE A 110 -2.77 -16.95 -5.22
N ASN A 111 -2.64 -18.25 -4.91
CA ASN A 111 -3.34 -19.33 -5.59
C ASN A 111 -4.71 -19.65 -4.99
N ARG A 112 -5.14 -18.96 -3.90
CA ARG A 112 -6.51 -19.11 -3.40
C ARG A 112 -7.53 -18.67 -4.46
N PRO A 113 -8.72 -19.30 -4.53
CA PRO A 113 -9.75 -18.98 -5.53
C PRO A 113 -10.06 -17.49 -5.66
N ALA A 114 -10.04 -16.75 -4.55
CA ALA A 114 -10.30 -15.32 -4.53
C ALA A 114 -9.21 -14.46 -5.18
N LEU A 115 -7.97 -14.97 -5.32
CA LEU A 115 -6.83 -14.21 -5.85
C LEU A 115 -6.21 -14.79 -7.12
N SER A 116 -6.41 -16.09 -7.41
CA SER A 116 -5.69 -16.81 -8.46
C SER A 116 -5.82 -16.18 -9.85
N PHE A 117 -6.96 -15.53 -10.15
CA PHE A 117 -7.19 -14.85 -11.43
C PHE A 117 -6.35 -13.58 -11.59
N ARG A 118 -5.84 -12.97 -10.50
CA ARG A 118 -5.01 -11.77 -10.54
C ARG A 118 -3.59 -12.04 -11.03
N LYS A 119 -3.12 -13.30 -10.96
CA LYS A 119 -1.80 -13.73 -11.43
C LYS A 119 -0.66 -12.89 -10.85
N PHE A 120 -0.73 -12.59 -9.57
CA PHE A 120 0.29 -11.82 -8.89
C PHE A 120 1.69 -12.43 -9.06
N ARG A 121 2.69 -11.57 -9.22
CA ARG A 121 4.11 -11.91 -9.06
C ARG A 121 4.54 -11.58 -7.64
N ILE A 122 5.31 -12.44 -7.04
CA ILE A 122 5.83 -12.30 -5.68
C ILE A 122 7.24 -11.71 -5.75
N VAL A 123 7.49 -10.69 -4.93
CA VAL A 123 8.84 -10.22 -4.58
C VAL A 123 9.02 -10.46 -3.10
N HIS A 124 9.89 -11.41 -2.75
CA HIS A 124 10.13 -11.85 -1.37
C HIS A 124 11.54 -12.39 -1.23
N GLN A 125 12.11 -12.26 -0.06
CA GLN A 125 13.32 -12.90 0.42
C GLN A 125 13.23 -13.05 1.93
N GLU A 126 13.76 -14.13 2.44
CA GLU A 126 13.90 -14.38 3.86
C GLU A 126 14.82 -13.35 4.51
N SER A 127 14.37 -12.78 5.62
CA SER A 127 15.13 -11.85 6.44
C SER A 127 15.71 -12.54 7.67
N PRO A 128 16.66 -11.94 8.38
CA PRO A 128 17.26 -12.57 9.54
C PRO A 128 16.41 -12.49 10.82
N ASP A 129 15.12 -12.18 10.77
CA ASP A 129 14.24 -12.15 11.95
C ASP A 129 14.21 -13.51 12.64
N ALA A 130 14.32 -13.54 13.97
CA ALA A 130 14.40 -14.77 14.72
C ALA A 130 13.10 -15.61 14.70
N ARG A 131 11.96 -14.98 14.45
CA ARG A 131 10.66 -15.67 14.31
C ARG A 131 10.45 -16.26 12.93
N GLY A 132 11.27 -15.84 11.94
CA GLY A 132 11.08 -16.22 10.55
C GLY A 132 9.91 -15.49 9.89
N ILE A 133 9.70 -14.23 10.22
CA ILE A 133 8.68 -13.40 9.55
C ILE A 133 9.32 -12.33 8.69
N ASP A 134 8.73 -12.09 7.54
CA ASP A 134 9.24 -11.23 6.49
C ASP A 134 8.23 -10.20 6.02
N VAL A 135 8.69 -9.37 5.09
CA VAL A 135 7.84 -8.51 4.26
C VAL A 135 7.85 -9.03 2.82
N ALA A 136 6.76 -8.79 2.12
CA ALA A 136 6.62 -9.19 0.71
C ALA A 136 5.88 -8.12 -0.10
N LEU A 137 6.07 -8.16 -1.43
CA LEU A 137 5.34 -7.32 -2.37
C LEU A 137 4.70 -8.20 -3.44
N LEU A 138 3.39 -8.06 -3.63
CA LEU A 138 2.63 -8.68 -4.71
C LEU A 138 2.38 -7.64 -5.80
N LEU A 139 2.77 -7.98 -7.02
CA LEU A 139 2.68 -7.10 -8.19
C LEU A 139 1.79 -7.70 -9.27
N PRO A 140 0.91 -6.90 -9.91
CA PRO A 140 0.21 -7.34 -11.11
C PRO A 140 1.20 -7.76 -12.20
N PRO A 141 0.88 -8.77 -13.02
CA PRO A 141 1.82 -9.33 -13.99
C PRO A 141 2.32 -8.34 -15.05
N PHE A 142 1.54 -7.30 -15.35
CA PHE A 142 1.88 -6.28 -16.35
C PHE A 142 2.78 -5.15 -15.80
N VAL A 143 2.95 -5.05 -14.47
CA VAL A 143 3.83 -4.04 -13.86
C VAL A 143 5.29 -4.44 -14.10
N LYS A 144 6.04 -3.63 -14.83
CA LYS A 144 7.47 -3.89 -15.09
C LYS A 144 8.29 -3.59 -13.85
N THR A 145 9.29 -4.43 -13.60
CA THR A 145 10.29 -4.27 -12.54
C THR A 145 11.67 -4.49 -13.13
N ASP A 146 12.65 -3.76 -12.68
CA ASP A 146 14.05 -3.94 -13.11
C ASP A 146 15.03 -4.13 -11.96
N SER A 147 14.64 -3.81 -10.74
CA SER A 147 15.49 -3.91 -9.57
C SER A 147 14.67 -4.24 -8.32
N SER A 148 15.16 -5.22 -7.55
CA SER A 148 14.68 -5.50 -6.20
C SER A 148 15.87 -5.86 -5.32
N TYR A 149 15.93 -5.32 -4.11
CA TYR A 149 16.96 -5.62 -3.12
C TYR A 149 16.43 -5.40 -1.71
N TRP A 150 17.18 -5.89 -0.74
CA TRP A 150 16.84 -5.84 0.68
C TRP A 150 17.89 -5.02 1.42
N VAL A 151 17.42 -4.03 2.18
CA VAL A 151 18.27 -3.23 3.05
C VAL A 151 18.39 -3.94 4.37
N SER A 152 19.53 -4.59 4.57
CA SER A 152 19.79 -5.32 5.82
C SER A 152 19.95 -4.38 7.01
N ILE A 153 19.24 -4.70 8.09
CA ILE A 153 19.21 -3.88 9.30
C ILE A 153 20.16 -4.48 10.35
N GLN A 154 21.27 -3.78 10.59
CA GLN A 154 22.26 -4.16 11.61
C GLN A 154 22.37 -3.07 12.66
N PHE A 155 21.84 -3.34 13.86
CA PHE A 155 21.86 -2.36 14.95
C PHE A 155 23.27 -2.13 15.48
N PRO A 156 23.76 -0.87 15.56
CA PRO A 156 25.14 -0.58 16.00
C PRO A 156 25.46 -1.07 17.41
N LYS A 157 24.50 -0.97 18.33
CA LYS A 157 24.64 -1.33 19.74
C LYS A 157 24.42 -2.81 20.04
N SER A 158 23.91 -3.60 19.07
CA SER A 158 23.61 -5.01 19.28
C SER A 158 23.71 -5.81 17.97
N LYS A 159 24.90 -6.32 17.68
CA LYS A 159 25.14 -7.19 16.53
C LYS A 159 24.30 -8.50 16.55
N LYS A 160 23.76 -8.88 17.71
CA LYS A 160 22.91 -10.06 17.87
C LYS A 160 21.42 -9.78 17.64
N ALA A 161 21.00 -8.50 17.71
CA ALA A 161 19.61 -8.16 17.48
C ALA A 161 19.31 -8.24 15.98
N LYS A 162 18.51 -9.20 15.61
CA LYS A 162 18.03 -9.42 14.24
C LYS A 162 16.64 -8.82 14.08
N THR A 163 16.31 -8.37 12.89
CA THR A 163 14.98 -7.86 12.55
C THR A 163 14.77 -8.04 11.05
N ARG A 164 13.57 -7.73 10.57
CA ARG A 164 13.23 -7.76 9.15
C ARG A 164 14.05 -6.76 8.36
N ASP A 165 14.44 -7.16 7.15
CA ASP A 165 15.02 -6.26 6.17
C ASP A 165 13.95 -5.37 5.54
N ILE A 166 14.33 -4.23 4.97
CA ILE A 166 13.43 -3.39 4.18
C ILE A 166 13.50 -3.89 2.73
N LEU A 167 12.36 -4.29 2.17
CA LEU A 167 12.26 -4.60 0.74
C LEU A 167 12.17 -3.31 -0.07
N MET A 168 13.06 -3.15 -1.05
CA MET A 168 13.03 -2.05 -2.02
C MET A 168 12.86 -2.63 -3.43
N THR A 169 11.84 -2.18 -4.15
CA THR A 169 11.58 -2.63 -5.54
C THR A 169 11.32 -1.43 -6.43
N ARG A 170 12.03 -1.33 -7.56
CA ARG A 170 11.73 -0.34 -8.59
C ARG A 170 10.77 -0.91 -9.61
N ILE A 171 9.66 -0.23 -9.78
CA ILE A 171 8.64 -0.54 -10.79
C ILE A 171 8.53 0.60 -11.79
N TYR A 172 7.86 0.34 -12.92
CA TYR A 172 7.51 1.35 -13.91
C TYR A 172 6.00 1.37 -14.12
N LEU A 173 5.41 2.54 -13.97
CA LEU A 173 4.00 2.80 -14.26
C LEU A 173 3.89 4.10 -15.08
N ALA A 174 3.19 4.07 -16.21
CA ALA A 174 3.18 5.18 -17.16
C ALA A 174 4.60 5.68 -17.52
N GLU A 175 5.54 4.76 -17.72
CA GLU A 175 6.97 5.00 -18.03
C GLU A 175 7.76 5.75 -16.93
N ARG A 176 7.15 5.97 -15.75
CA ARG A 176 7.82 6.62 -14.62
C ARG A 176 8.37 5.60 -13.63
N PRO A 177 9.61 5.78 -13.18
CA PRO A 177 10.18 4.95 -12.14
C PRO A 177 9.55 5.27 -10.78
N ILE A 178 9.15 4.23 -10.06
CA ILE A 178 8.61 4.31 -8.71
C ILE A 178 9.39 3.32 -7.84
N TRP A 179 9.99 3.79 -6.78
CA TRP A 179 10.55 2.94 -5.74
C TRP A 179 9.49 2.64 -4.71
N ILE A 180 9.17 1.37 -4.55
CA ILE A 180 8.27 0.86 -3.50
C ILE A 180 9.13 0.27 -2.40
N ALA A 181 8.93 0.74 -1.17
CA ALA A 181 9.50 0.13 0.02
C ALA A 181 8.39 -0.58 0.82
N VAL A 182 8.62 -1.84 1.19
CA VAL A 182 7.78 -2.55 2.14
C VAL A 182 8.55 -2.72 3.43
N ASN A 183 7.94 -2.31 4.55
CA ASN A 183 8.59 -2.17 5.85
C ASN A 183 7.81 -2.91 6.94
N HIS A 184 8.55 -3.48 7.90
CA HIS A 184 8.00 -3.88 9.17
C HIS A 184 9.01 -3.51 10.26
N PHE A 185 8.80 -2.37 10.90
CA PHE A 185 9.71 -1.82 11.90
C PHE A 185 9.68 -2.65 13.21
N PRO A 186 10.72 -2.53 14.06
CA PRO A 186 10.74 -3.20 15.36
C PRO A 186 9.53 -2.86 16.22
N SER A 187 8.90 -3.89 16.77
CA SER A 187 7.69 -3.75 17.59
C SER A 187 7.95 -2.93 18.87
N ARG A 188 6.86 -2.48 19.50
CA ARG A 188 6.89 -1.76 20.78
C ARG A 188 7.10 -2.68 21.99
N LEU A 189 7.67 -3.88 21.78
CA LEU A 189 7.96 -4.82 22.86
C LEU A 189 8.85 -4.17 23.92
N GLY A 190 8.46 -4.27 25.17
CA GLY A 190 9.11 -3.57 26.30
C GLY A 190 8.69 -2.11 26.47
N GLY A 191 7.79 -1.60 25.62
CA GLY A 191 7.25 -0.24 25.65
C GLY A 191 7.66 0.61 24.46
N LYS A 192 6.81 1.61 24.13
CA LYS A 192 7.01 2.50 22.99
C LYS A 192 8.36 3.20 23.06
N GLU A 193 8.67 3.78 24.21
CA GLU A 193 9.91 4.56 24.42
C GLU A 193 11.16 3.67 24.41
N ALA A 194 11.09 2.49 25.07
CA ALA A 194 12.23 1.56 25.17
C ALA A 194 12.70 1.05 23.79
N SER A 195 11.80 0.98 22.82
CA SER A 195 12.10 0.50 21.47
C SER A 195 12.25 1.65 20.43
N ALA A 196 12.04 2.91 20.83
CA ALA A 196 12.03 4.07 19.92
C ALA A 196 13.36 4.25 19.16
N GLU A 197 14.52 4.06 19.84
CA GLU A 197 15.84 4.14 19.16
C GLU A 197 15.98 3.13 18.02
N LYS A 198 15.43 1.92 18.16
CA LYS A 198 15.50 0.91 17.11
C LYS A 198 14.66 1.31 15.89
N ARG A 199 13.44 1.82 16.12
CA ARG A 199 12.59 2.31 15.02
C ARG A 199 13.18 3.53 14.33
N ALA A 200 13.70 4.49 15.10
CA ALA A 200 14.42 5.63 14.54
C ALA A 200 15.63 5.21 13.71
N PHE A 201 16.39 4.19 14.13
CA PHE A 201 17.49 3.65 13.35
C PHE A 201 17.01 3.08 12.02
N VAL A 202 15.96 2.23 12.01
CA VAL A 202 15.39 1.67 10.76
C VAL A 202 14.88 2.78 9.86
N ALA A 203 14.17 3.77 10.42
CA ALA A 203 13.72 4.96 9.68
C ALA A 203 14.89 5.71 9.02
N SER A 204 16.05 5.82 9.71
CA SER A 204 17.25 6.44 9.14
C SER A 204 17.85 5.65 7.98
N GLN A 205 17.78 4.30 8.02
CA GLN A 205 18.24 3.48 6.90
C GLN A 205 17.33 3.63 5.69
N LEU A 206 16.00 3.64 5.91
CA LEU A 206 15.02 3.90 4.84
C LEU A 206 15.21 5.30 4.24
N ARG A 207 15.43 6.34 5.06
CA ARG A 207 15.69 7.70 4.60
C ARG A 207 16.94 7.76 3.71
N LYS A 208 18.01 7.09 4.07
CA LYS A 208 19.25 7.02 3.25
C LYS A 208 18.96 6.43 1.86
N GLN A 209 18.09 5.42 1.74
CA GLN A 209 17.72 4.87 0.44
C GLN A 209 16.93 5.89 -0.39
N VAL A 210 15.97 6.57 0.23
CA VAL A 210 15.20 7.63 -0.44
C VAL A 210 16.14 8.74 -0.94
N ASP A 211 17.03 9.26 -0.09
CA ASP A 211 17.99 10.30 -0.45
C ASP A 211 18.92 9.87 -1.58
N PHE A 212 19.43 8.63 -1.50
CA PHE A 212 20.32 8.08 -2.52
C PHE A 212 19.64 8.07 -3.90
N TYR A 213 18.46 7.48 -4.01
CA TYR A 213 17.77 7.38 -5.31
C TYR A 213 17.19 8.71 -5.77
N ALA A 214 16.74 9.58 -4.87
CA ALA A 214 16.31 10.94 -5.23
C ALA A 214 17.47 11.77 -5.81
N SER A 215 18.70 11.57 -5.32
CA SER A 215 19.90 12.25 -5.85
C SER A 215 20.34 11.72 -7.23
N GLN A 216 20.01 10.46 -7.57
CA GLN A 216 20.36 9.89 -8.87
C GLN A 216 19.44 10.38 -10.00
N ASP A 217 18.15 10.53 -9.70
CA ASP A 217 17.15 11.03 -10.64
C ASP A 217 16.02 11.71 -9.87
N THR A 218 15.83 13.00 -10.09
CA THR A 218 14.75 13.79 -9.48
C THR A 218 13.35 13.39 -9.92
N ASN A 219 13.22 12.59 -11.00
CA ASN A 219 11.95 12.02 -11.43
C ASN A 219 11.55 10.77 -10.65
N ASN A 220 12.45 10.19 -9.85
CA ASN A 220 12.11 9.07 -8.99
C ASN A 220 10.95 9.44 -8.06
N CYS A 221 9.96 8.55 -8.03
CA CYS A 221 8.85 8.61 -7.09
C CYS A 221 9.03 7.53 -6.02
N PHE A 222 8.53 7.79 -4.82
CA PHE A 222 8.64 6.85 -3.71
C PHE A 222 7.25 6.55 -3.13
N ILE A 223 7.01 5.26 -2.85
CA ILE A 223 5.87 4.76 -2.10
C ILE A 223 6.44 3.88 -1.00
N LEU A 224 6.32 4.32 0.25
CA LEU A 224 6.82 3.60 1.41
C LEU A 224 5.59 3.11 2.17
N MET A 225 5.41 1.81 2.25
CA MET A 225 4.29 1.22 2.96
C MET A 225 4.77 0.24 4.01
N GLY A 226 4.02 0.07 5.09
CA GLY A 226 4.43 -0.85 6.13
C GLY A 226 3.68 -0.72 7.44
N ASP A 227 3.93 -1.69 8.31
CA ASP A 227 3.77 -1.56 9.74
C ASP A 227 5.02 -0.89 10.31
N PHE A 228 4.93 0.39 10.56
CA PHE A 228 6.04 1.18 11.08
C PHE A 228 6.18 1.05 12.60
N ASN A 229 5.24 0.39 13.28
CA ASN A 229 5.20 0.27 14.73
C ASN A 229 5.33 1.62 15.48
N ASP A 230 5.24 2.71 14.74
CA ASP A 230 5.15 4.11 15.20
C ASP A 230 4.04 4.83 14.43
N GLU A 231 3.49 5.87 15.02
CA GLU A 231 2.42 6.64 14.43
C GLU A 231 2.98 7.76 13.53
N PRO A 232 2.22 8.31 12.57
CA PRO A 232 2.68 9.36 11.67
C PRO A 232 3.42 10.52 12.34
N MET A 233 2.99 10.93 13.54
CA MET A 233 3.58 12.04 14.28
C MET A 233 4.78 11.63 15.15
N ASP A 234 5.06 10.35 15.31
CA ASP A 234 6.21 9.88 16.08
C ASP A 234 7.53 10.29 15.43
N SER A 235 8.54 10.51 16.26
CA SER A 235 9.83 11.10 15.84
C SER A 235 10.55 10.29 14.76
N SER A 236 10.43 8.96 14.77
CA SER A 236 11.01 8.09 13.75
C SER A 236 10.50 8.42 12.34
N LEU A 237 9.19 8.70 12.20
CA LEU A 237 8.58 9.01 10.93
C LEU A 237 8.61 10.51 10.61
N SER A 238 8.16 11.36 11.55
CA SER A 238 8.01 12.79 11.31
C SER A 238 9.34 13.57 11.23
N LYS A 239 10.38 13.12 11.98
CA LYS A 239 11.67 13.80 12.06
C LYS A 239 12.78 13.03 11.35
N VAL A 240 12.93 11.73 11.62
CA VAL A 240 14.06 10.93 11.09
C VAL A 240 13.80 10.56 9.62
N LEU A 241 12.65 9.99 9.31
CA LEU A 241 12.26 9.71 7.93
C LEU A 241 11.89 11.00 7.17
N GLY A 242 11.39 12.01 7.88
CA GLY A 242 10.94 13.26 7.29
C GLY A 242 9.57 13.17 6.60
N ALA A 243 8.80 12.13 6.90
CA ALA A 243 7.44 11.95 6.37
C ALA A 243 6.43 12.73 7.23
N ARG A 244 5.83 13.76 6.66
CA ARG A 244 4.97 14.71 7.39
C ARG A 244 3.60 14.86 6.75
N SER A 245 2.81 15.77 7.30
CA SER A 245 1.55 16.19 6.73
C SER A 245 1.72 16.80 5.33
N GLU A 246 0.71 16.69 4.49
CA GLU A 246 0.68 17.38 3.18
C GLU A 246 0.83 18.90 3.31
N LYS A 247 0.39 19.47 4.45
CA LYS A 247 0.48 20.91 4.75
C LYS A 247 1.92 21.39 4.99
N ASP A 248 2.84 20.47 5.33
CA ASP A 248 4.24 20.77 5.52
C ASP A 248 4.97 20.83 4.16
N SER A 249 6.19 21.36 4.13
CA SER A 249 7.03 21.43 2.92
C SER A 249 7.94 20.21 2.73
N SER A 250 7.72 19.11 3.47
CA SER A 250 8.57 17.91 3.38
C SER A 250 8.44 17.22 2.01
N ASP A 251 9.51 16.53 1.59
CA ASP A 251 9.57 15.76 0.34
C ASP A 251 8.79 14.45 0.39
N LEU A 252 8.56 13.91 1.59
CA LEU A 252 7.72 12.76 1.85
C LEU A 252 6.46 13.19 2.59
N VAL A 253 5.31 12.68 2.14
CA VAL A 253 4.00 12.95 2.72
C VAL A 253 3.37 11.67 3.23
N ASN A 254 3.02 11.67 4.52
CA ASN A 254 2.30 10.57 5.15
C ASN A 254 0.81 10.74 4.93
N LEU A 255 0.22 9.88 4.09
CA LEU A 255 -1.19 9.95 3.74
C LEU A 255 -2.14 9.67 4.92
N PHE A 256 -1.61 9.04 5.97
CA PHE A 256 -2.38 8.67 7.17
C PHE A 256 -2.33 9.70 8.28
N TRP A 257 -1.55 10.77 8.13
CA TRP A 257 -1.47 11.86 9.09
C TRP A 257 -2.84 12.44 9.47
N PRO A 258 -3.72 12.80 8.50
CA PRO A 258 -5.04 13.34 8.83
C PRO A 258 -5.97 12.34 9.54
N LEU A 259 -5.76 11.04 9.34
CA LEU A 259 -6.55 10.01 10.00
C LEU A 259 -6.12 9.86 11.47
N GLN A 260 -4.81 9.92 11.75
CA GLN A 260 -4.31 9.94 13.12
C GLN A 260 -4.82 11.17 13.89
N GLU A 261 -4.77 12.37 13.29
CA GLU A 261 -5.32 13.60 13.92
C GLU A 261 -6.78 13.46 14.34
N ARG A 262 -7.53 12.62 13.64
CA ARG A 262 -8.96 12.32 13.92
C ARG A 262 -9.14 11.14 14.88
N GLY A 263 -8.07 10.57 15.42
CA GLY A 263 -8.10 9.46 16.38
C GLY A 263 -8.36 8.08 15.78
N PHE A 264 -8.22 7.92 14.43
CA PHE A 264 -8.30 6.60 13.80
C PHE A 264 -6.99 5.82 13.93
N GLY A 265 -7.09 4.49 13.87
CA GLY A 265 -5.93 3.60 13.90
C GLY A 265 -6.19 2.28 13.18
N THR A 266 -5.13 1.54 12.93
CA THR A 266 -5.16 0.22 12.27
C THR A 266 -5.01 -0.93 13.26
N TYR A 267 -4.47 -0.65 14.43
CA TYR A 267 -4.21 -1.60 15.51
C TYR A 267 -4.75 -1.07 16.82
N ARG A 268 -5.37 -1.92 17.65
CA ARG A 268 -5.88 -1.52 18.96
C ARG A 268 -5.13 -2.22 20.08
N TYR A 269 -4.60 -1.45 21.01
CA TYR A 269 -3.87 -1.96 22.17
C TYR A 269 -4.35 -1.29 23.44
N LYS A 270 -4.77 -2.11 24.45
CA LYS A 270 -5.29 -1.63 25.74
C LYS A 270 -6.37 -0.55 25.60
N GLY A 271 -7.26 -0.71 24.63
CA GLY A 271 -8.37 0.20 24.39
C GLY A 271 -8.01 1.47 23.56
N ALA A 272 -6.74 1.70 23.25
CA ALA A 272 -6.31 2.84 22.41
C ALA A 272 -6.05 2.41 20.96
N TRP A 273 -6.54 3.18 20.01
CA TRP A 273 -6.20 3.04 18.60
C TRP A 273 -4.80 3.57 18.30
N ASN A 274 -4.05 2.86 17.50
CA ASN A 274 -2.74 3.24 17.01
C ASN A 274 -2.71 3.14 15.48
N MET A 275 -2.17 4.16 14.81
CA MET A 275 -2.00 4.21 13.35
C MET A 275 -0.63 3.66 12.98
N LEU A 276 -0.47 2.32 13.00
CA LEU A 276 0.83 1.66 12.79
C LEU A 276 1.09 1.36 11.31
N ASP A 277 0.03 0.99 10.58
CA ASP A 277 0.09 0.66 9.16
C ASP A 277 -0.17 1.92 8.33
N GLN A 278 0.75 2.24 7.43
CA GLN A 278 0.72 3.52 6.72
C GLN A 278 1.25 3.39 5.29
N ILE A 279 0.83 4.32 4.44
CA ILE A 279 1.39 4.56 3.10
C ILE A 279 1.89 6.00 3.06
N ILE A 280 3.16 6.16 2.77
CA ILE A 280 3.88 7.42 2.65
C ILE A 280 4.28 7.54 1.18
N VAL A 281 4.13 8.72 0.61
CA VAL A 281 4.48 8.95 -0.79
C VAL A 281 5.40 10.16 -0.94
N SER A 282 6.21 10.17 -1.97
CA SER A 282 6.94 11.37 -2.34
C SER A 282 5.99 12.46 -2.82
N ARG A 283 6.27 13.71 -2.46
CA ARG A 283 5.39 14.87 -2.70
C ARG A 283 5.03 15.06 -4.18
N ASN A 284 5.94 14.70 -5.10
CA ASN A 284 5.67 14.80 -6.53
C ASN A 284 4.53 13.89 -7.01
N LEU A 285 4.13 12.88 -6.22
CA LEU A 285 2.94 12.05 -6.50
C LEU A 285 1.62 12.70 -6.05
N LEU A 286 1.62 13.84 -5.37
CA LEU A 286 0.38 14.53 -4.97
C LEU A 286 -0.11 15.53 -6.02
N TYR A 287 0.70 15.83 -7.03
CA TYR A 287 0.35 16.82 -8.03
C TYR A 287 -0.20 16.19 -9.30
N GLN A 288 -1.42 16.55 -9.67
CA GLN A 288 -2.10 16.09 -10.89
C GLN A 288 -1.38 16.50 -12.20
N LEU A 289 -0.37 17.36 -12.13
CA LEU A 289 0.43 17.81 -13.28
C LEU A 289 1.27 16.68 -13.90
N SER A 290 1.46 15.56 -13.21
CA SER A 290 2.12 14.37 -13.71
C SER A 290 1.09 13.36 -14.23
N ARG A 291 1.51 12.53 -15.22
CA ARG A 291 0.68 11.39 -15.69
C ARG A 291 0.47 10.29 -14.64
N LEU A 292 0.95 10.50 -13.44
CA LEU A 292 0.94 9.57 -12.33
C LEU A 292 0.82 10.34 -11.02
N TYR A 293 -0.25 10.12 -10.25
CA TYR A 293 -0.49 10.84 -9.00
C TYR A 293 -1.46 10.10 -8.07
N VAL A 294 -1.44 10.46 -6.79
CA VAL A 294 -2.42 10.02 -5.78
C VAL A 294 -3.57 11.03 -5.75
N PRO A 295 -4.78 10.66 -6.18
CA PRO A 295 -5.91 11.59 -6.22
C PRO A 295 -6.25 12.12 -4.83
N ASN A 296 -6.23 13.47 -4.66
CA ASN A 296 -6.64 14.16 -3.43
C ASN A 296 -5.97 13.67 -2.14
N GLY A 297 -4.72 13.14 -2.21
CA GLY A 297 -4.05 12.56 -1.05
C GLY A 297 -4.83 11.41 -0.42
N TYR A 298 -5.60 10.67 -1.21
CA TYR A 298 -6.56 9.67 -0.73
C TYR A 298 -5.88 8.52 0.02
N ALA A 299 -6.28 8.33 1.27
CA ALA A 299 -5.92 7.19 2.09
C ALA A 299 -7.13 6.70 2.89
N ARG A 300 -7.24 5.41 3.07
CA ARG A 300 -8.30 4.80 3.87
C ARG A 300 -7.82 3.59 4.65
N ILE A 301 -8.38 3.38 5.82
CA ILE A 301 -8.32 2.12 6.54
C ILE A 301 -9.47 1.26 6.00
N TYR A 302 -9.19 0.04 5.57
CA TYR A 302 -10.21 -0.86 5.05
C TYR A 302 -10.81 -1.69 6.17
N VAL A 303 -12.06 -1.38 6.54
CA VAL A 303 -12.72 -1.94 7.73
C VAL A 303 -14.11 -2.50 7.40
N PRO A 304 -14.22 -3.53 6.53
CA PRO A 304 -15.51 -4.17 6.29
C PRO A 304 -15.99 -4.89 7.55
N SER A 305 -17.30 -5.06 7.68
CA SER A 305 -17.92 -5.59 8.91
C SER A 305 -17.44 -7.01 9.28
N TYR A 306 -16.99 -7.79 8.31
CA TYR A 306 -16.60 -9.17 8.54
C TYR A 306 -15.19 -9.36 9.12
N ILE A 307 -14.32 -8.32 9.07
CA ILE A 307 -12.99 -8.38 9.69
C ILE A 307 -12.96 -7.73 11.08
N ARG A 308 -14.11 -7.39 11.64
CA ARG A 308 -14.24 -6.75 12.94
C ARG A 308 -14.80 -7.71 13.97
N GLU A 309 -14.30 -7.60 15.20
CA GLU A 309 -14.95 -8.21 16.35
C GLU A 309 -16.36 -7.67 16.51
N LYS A 310 -17.30 -8.56 16.85
CA LYS A 310 -18.71 -8.22 16.98
C LYS A 310 -19.16 -8.02 18.42
N GLU A 311 -18.43 -8.60 19.37
CA GLU A 311 -18.81 -8.68 20.76
C GLU A 311 -17.91 -7.83 21.66
N GLU A 312 -18.51 -7.29 22.72
CA GLU A 312 -17.79 -6.61 23.79
C GLU A 312 -16.87 -7.60 24.54
N PRO A 313 -15.72 -7.17 25.08
CA PRO A 313 -15.22 -5.79 25.10
C PRO A 313 -14.41 -5.37 23.87
N HIS A 314 -14.29 -6.22 22.87
CA HIS A 314 -13.42 -6.00 21.68
C HIS A 314 -14.17 -5.57 20.43
N LYS A 315 -15.44 -5.22 20.58
CA LYS A 315 -16.27 -4.79 19.46
C LYS A 315 -15.60 -3.72 18.62
N ASP A 316 -15.70 -3.91 17.28
CA ASP A 316 -15.10 -3.06 16.25
C ASP A 316 -13.55 -3.08 16.19
N GLU A 317 -12.87 -3.86 17.03
CA GLU A 317 -11.45 -4.15 16.88
C GLU A 317 -11.19 -5.12 15.71
N PRO A 318 -9.96 -5.22 15.17
CA PRO A 318 -9.63 -6.26 14.21
C PRO A 318 -9.90 -7.65 14.77
N LEU A 319 -10.60 -8.48 14.00
CA LEU A 319 -10.84 -9.88 14.35
C LEU A 319 -9.57 -10.69 14.05
N ARG A 320 -8.78 -10.91 15.09
CA ARG A 320 -7.47 -11.59 15.02
C ARG A 320 -7.60 -13.11 14.89
N THR A 321 -6.52 -13.75 14.47
CA THR A 321 -6.44 -15.21 14.34
C THR A 321 -6.47 -15.90 15.71
N TYR A 322 -5.74 -15.33 16.69
CA TYR A 322 -5.64 -15.87 18.06
C TYR A 322 -5.78 -14.78 19.13
N ALA A 323 -6.34 -15.16 20.26
CA ALA A 323 -6.22 -14.44 21.54
C ALA A 323 -5.41 -15.32 22.53
N GLY A 324 -4.12 -15.05 22.68
CA GLY A 324 -3.18 -15.98 23.32
C GLY A 324 -3.14 -17.28 22.52
N ASN A 325 -3.47 -18.42 23.16
CA ASN A 325 -3.51 -19.72 22.50
C ASN A 325 -4.92 -20.11 21.99
N LYS A 326 -5.94 -19.27 22.29
CA LYS A 326 -7.32 -19.53 21.84
C LYS A 326 -7.45 -19.13 20.38
N TYR A 327 -7.79 -20.10 19.51
CA TYR A 327 -8.10 -19.86 18.12
C TYR A 327 -9.44 -19.14 17.97
N LEU A 328 -9.45 -18.00 17.29
CA LEU A 328 -10.64 -17.21 16.98
C LEU A 328 -11.08 -17.36 15.51
N GLY A 329 -10.14 -17.77 14.63
CA GLY A 329 -10.43 -17.96 13.22
C GLY A 329 -10.63 -16.65 12.44
N GLY A 330 -10.05 -15.57 12.93
CA GLY A 330 -10.14 -14.26 12.33
C GLY A 330 -9.15 -14.04 11.18
N PHE A 331 -8.90 -12.78 10.89
CA PHE A 331 -8.17 -12.31 9.71
C PHE A 331 -6.77 -11.80 10.06
N SER A 332 -6.69 -10.81 10.93
CA SER A 332 -5.46 -10.20 11.45
C SER A 332 -5.81 -9.31 12.64
N ASP A 333 -4.82 -9.01 13.49
CA ASP A 333 -4.93 -8.01 14.55
C ASP A 333 -4.66 -6.58 14.05
N HIS A 334 -4.44 -6.42 12.73
CA HIS A 334 -4.35 -5.15 12.04
C HIS A 334 -5.46 -4.99 11.00
N PHE A 335 -5.88 -3.75 10.75
CA PHE A 335 -6.69 -3.42 9.57
C PHE A 335 -5.79 -3.06 8.38
N PRO A 336 -6.10 -3.53 7.16
CA PRO A 336 -5.39 -3.12 5.97
C PRO A 336 -5.56 -1.62 5.69
N VAL A 337 -4.54 -1.03 5.07
CA VAL A 337 -4.56 0.35 4.62
C VAL A 337 -4.46 0.41 3.10
N LEU A 338 -5.19 1.36 2.50
CA LEU A 338 -5.24 1.54 1.05
C LEU A 338 -5.03 3.00 0.66
N SER A 339 -4.49 3.13 -0.55
CA SER A 339 -4.47 4.37 -1.32
C SER A 339 -4.66 4.03 -2.79
N THR A 340 -4.97 5.02 -3.62
CA THR A 340 -5.13 4.84 -5.05
C THR A 340 -4.06 5.64 -5.79
N LEU A 341 -3.41 5.01 -6.75
CA LEU A 341 -2.47 5.65 -7.66
C LEU A 341 -3.13 5.75 -9.04
N ARG A 342 -3.31 6.95 -9.54
CA ARG A 342 -3.94 7.21 -10.84
C ARG A 342 -2.90 7.52 -11.90
N TYR A 343 -3.05 6.92 -13.09
CA TYR A 343 -2.12 7.10 -14.20
C TYR A 343 -2.84 7.06 -15.56
N TYR A 344 -2.19 7.61 -16.62
CA TYR A 344 -2.68 7.63 -18.00
C TYR A 344 -1.55 7.70 -19.02
#